data_dfbba981cb4f78ff0d6692e6ff8e3a1f
#
_entry.id   dfbba981cb4f78ff0d6692e6ff8e3a1f
#
_cell.length_a   1.000
_cell.length_b   1.000
_cell.length_c   1.000
_cell.angle_alpha   90.00
_cell.angle_beta   90.00
_cell.angle_gamma   90.00
#
_symmetry.space_group_name_H-M   'P 1'
#
loop_
_entity.id
_entity.type
_entity.pdbx_description
1 polymer ?
#
loop_
_entity_poly.entity_id
_entity_poly.type
_entity_poly.pdbx_seq_one_letter_code
_entity_poly.pdbx_strand_id
1 'polypeptide(L)'
;MDTRATGYPVGYPCVMYINGDFYGTGALAIGKKKENYNISKNKAEQIMIIMGGWKSITTMYDNAQVTDSDTIEIKAPKTVSEETLGYLQDWDAFANLAQADFTEQAPAHLDTRNIVDFYLLLAAIGATDLFAGDKAKNAIFYTWDGTKWYFGPYDLDTTYGLHYNGTQISYAADSAPKTDGGTFWKKILVTYADELAARYAELRDKDIFSVNCLYDIAAGLSAKYTHELDKAEINKWPTKPSLTVTSRDQIFSWFNDRLAYLDNKFNYTR
;
A
#
# COMPACT_ATOMS: atom_id res chain seq x y z
N MET A 1 -13.20 -14.25 -6.08
CA MET A 1 -12.41 -13.16 -5.47
C MET A 1 -13.41 -12.10 -5.05
N ASP A 2 -13.49 -11.74 -3.79
CA ASP A 2 -14.36 -10.64 -3.38
C ASP A 2 -13.71 -9.32 -3.84
N THR A 3 -14.23 -8.76 -4.93
CA THR A 3 -13.67 -7.54 -5.55
C THR A 3 -13.85 -6.29 -4.67
N ARG A 4 -14.61 -6.37 -3.59
CA ARG A 4 -14.84 -5.26 -2.67
C ARG A 4 -13.59 -4.85 -1.90
N ALA A 5 -12.66 -5.78 -1.68
CA ALA A 5 -11.44 -5.55 -0.92
C ALA A 5 -10.25 -5.03 -1.76
N THR A 6 -10.43 -4.78 -3.05
CA THR A 6 -9.32 -4.47 -3.97
C THR A 6 -9.42 -3.10 -4.61
N GLY A 7 -9.69 -2.06 -3.82
CA GLY A 7 -9.71 -0.68 -4.29
C GLY A 7 -8.34 -0.17 -4.73
N TYR A 8 -7.79 -0.69 -5.82
CA TYR A 8 -6.56 -0.18 -6.39
C TYR A 8 -6.83 1.01 -7.32
N PRO A 9 -6.03 2.09 -7.22
CA PRO A 9 -6.00 3.08 -8.27
C PRO A 9 -5.45 2.42 -9.54
N VAL A 10 -6.30 2.27 -10.54
CA VAL A 10 -5.87 1.82 -11.87
C VAL A 10 -5.20 3.00 -12.56
N GLY A 11 -3.95 2.81 -13.01
CA GLY A 11 -3.21 3.78 -13.77
C GLY A 11 -3.15 3.38 -15.26
N TYR A 12 -3.34 4.37 -16.14
CA TYR A 12 -3.15 4.20 -17.58
C TYR A 12 -1.95 5.00 -18.04
N PRO A 13 -0.97 4.39 -18.73
CA PRO A 13 0.14 5.12 -19.33
C PRO A 13 -0.38 6.22 -20.25
N CYS A 14 0.15 7.43 -20.12
CA CYS A 14 -0.24 8.56 -20.96
C CYS A 14 0.97 9.40 -21.36
N VAL A 15 0.84 10.10 -22.50
CA VAL A 15 1.76 11.13 -22.95
C VAL A 15 1.05 12.46 -22.85
N MET A 16 1.68 13.43 -22.20
CA MET A 16 1.09 14.75 -21.97
C MET A 16 1.68 15.78 -22.94
N TYR A 17 0.78 16.58 -23.51
CA TYR A 17 1.11 17.76 -24.29
C TYR A 17 0.41 18.97 -23.67
N ILE A 18 1.12 20.08 -23.55
CA ILE A 18 0.56 21.36 -23.09
C ILE A 18 0.74 22.37 -24.22
N ASN A 19 -0.35 22.94 -24.70
CA ASN A 19 -0.37 23.89 -25.84
C ASN A 19 0.29 23.33 -27.12
N GLY A 20 0.25 22.01 -27.31
CA GLY A 20 0.86 21.33 -28.47
C GLY A 20 2.30 20.87 -28.22
N ASP A 21 2.95 21.32 -27.18
CA ASP A 21 4.32 20.94 -26.84
C ASP A 21 4.35 19.70 -25.95
N PHE A 22 5.28 18.78 -26.21
CA PHE A 22 5.52 17.64 -25.36
C PHE A 22 5.90 18.09 -23.93
N TYR A 23 5.10 17.64 -22.97
CA TYR A 23 5.33 17.95 -21.56
C TYR A 23 6.00 16.79 -20.81
N GLY A 24 5.60 15.55 -21.12
CA GLY A 24 6.19 14.38 -20.49
C GLY A 24 5.34 13.13 -20.65
N THR A 25 5.88 12.03 -20.12
CA THR A 25 5.19 10.76 -19.96
C THR A 25 4.69 10.62 -18.51
N GLY A 26 3.65 9.85 -18.32
CA GLY A 26 3.08 9.65 -16.97
C GLY A 26 1.98 8.62 -16.95
N ALA A 27 1.27 8.56 -15.85
CA ALA A 27 0.10 7.72 -15.70
C ALA A 27 -1.14 8.56 -15.36
N LEU A 28 -2.22 8.35 -16.10
CA LEU A 28 -3.53 8.83 -15.72
C LEU A 28 -4.07 7.84 -14.67
N ALA A 29 -3.97 8.19 -13.40
CA ALA A 29 -4.43 7.37 -12.30
C ALA A 29 -5.84 7.75 -11.86
N ILE A 30 -6.64 6.74 -11.51
CA ILE A 30 -7.92 6.96 -10.83
C ILE A 30 -7.60 7.46 -9.41
N GLY A 31 -8.11 8.65 -9.07
CA GLY A 31 -7.84 9.28 -7.78
C GLY A 31 -8.43 8.49 -6.60
N LYS A 32 -7.95 8.80 -5.42
CA LYS A 32 -8.39 8.24 -4.12
C LYS A 32 -9.79 8.76 -3.75
N LYS A 33 -10.80 8.30 -4.47
CA LYS A 33 -12.19 8.72 -4.29
C LYS A 33 -12.99 7.60 -3.63
N LYS A 34 -13.85 7.95 -2.68
CA LYS A 34 -14.74 7.00 -1.99
C LYS A 34 -15.63 6.19 -2.93
N GLU A 35 -15.96 6.77 -4.10
CA GLU A 35 -16.73 6.10 -5.14
C GLU A 35 -16.04 4.84 -5.68
N ASN A 36 -14.71 4.85 -5.74
CA ASN A 36 -13.91 3.70 -6.17
C ASN A 36 -14.02 2.52 -5.19
N TYR A 37 -14.38 2.81 -3.94
CA TYR A 37 -14.57 1.84 -2.86
C TYR A 37 -16.05 1.57 -2.57
N ASN A 38 -16.96 2.12 -3.39
CA ASN A 38 -18.41 2.02 -3.17
C ASN A 38 -18.83 2.47 -1.77
N ILE A 39 -18.25 3.57 -1.28
CA ILE A 39 -18.51 4.15 0.04
C ILE A 39 -19.40 5.38 -0.11
N SER A 40 -20.48 5.42 0.68
CA SER A 40 -21.41 6.54 0.74
C SER A 40 -20.88 7.65 1.66
N LYS A 41 -20.98 8.90 1.21
CA LYS A 41 -20.66 10.06 2.05
C LYS A 41 -21.73 10.41 3.11
N ASN A 42 -22.88 9.75 3.07
CA ASN A 42 -24.06 10.09 3.88
C ASN A 42 -24.34 9.07 4.98
N LYS A 43 -23.47 8.09 5.19
CA LYS A 43 -23.61 7.04 6.19
C LYS A 43 -22.47 7.14 7.18
N ALA A 44 -22.79 7.20 8.46
CA ALA A 44 -21.82 7.37 9.54
C ALA A 44 -20.86 6.18 9.68
N GLU A 45 -21.37 4.98 9.41
CA GLU A 45 -20.64 3.71 9.47
C GLU A 45 -19.71 3.47 8.26
N GLN A 46 -19.93 4.20 7.16
CA GLN A 46 -19.10 4.07 5.95
C GLN A 46 -17.97 5.10 5.99
N ILE A 47 -16.82 4.66 6.43
CA ILE A 47 -15.67 5.53 6.68
C ILE A 47 -14.57 5.25 5.67
N MET A 48 -13.96 6.31 5.13
CA MET A 48 -12.74 6.25 4.34
C MET A 48 -11.79 7.35 4.78
N ILE A 49 -10.61 6.95 5.21
CA ILE A 49 -9.55 7.83 5.70
C ILE A 49 -8.33 7.65 4.82
N ILE A 50 -7.75 8.77 4.37
CA ILE A 50 -6.47 8.80 3.69
C ILE A 50 -5.42 9.33 4.66
N MET A 51 -4.36 8.56 4.86
CA MET A 51 -3.20 8.95 5.62
C MET A 51 -2.24 9.68 4.69
N GLY A 52 -2.26 11.02 4.70
CA GLY A 52 -1.36 11.87 3.91
C GLY A 52 -0.01 12.13 4.59
N GLY A 53 0.04 12.08 5.92
CA GLY A 53 1.23 12.27 6.73
C GLY A 53 1.34 11.24 7.86
N TRP A 54 2.48 11.20 8.53
CA TRP A 54 2.83 10.21 9.55
C TRP A 54 1.94 10.32 10.80
N LYS A 55 0.79 9.63 10.82
CA LYS A 55 -0.14 9.53 11.95
C LYS A 55 -0.32 8.08 12.38
N SER A 56 -0.51 7.87 13.68
CA SER A 56 -0.71 6.52 14.22
C SER A 56 -2.05 5.94 13.78
N ILE A 57 -2.01 4.69 13.35
CA ILE A 57 -3.22 3.89 13.03
C ILE A 57 -3.92 3.35 14.28
N THR A 58 -3.33 3.52 15.45
CA THR A 58 -3.89 3.07 16.73
C THR A 58 -4.52 4.21 17.54
N THR A 59 -4.64 5.40 16.95
CA THR A 59 -5.25 6.60 17.53
C THR A 59 -6.09 7.34 16.50
N MET A 60 -6.93 6.62 15.77
CA MET A 60 -7.74 7.16 14.67
C MET A 60 -8.79 8.15 15.17
N TYR A 61 -9.34 7.93 16.36
CA TYR A 61 -10.29 8.85 16.98
C TYR A 61 -9.68 10.23 17.20
N ASP A 62 -8.51 10.30 17.83
CA ASP A 62 -7.81 11.58 18.04
C ASP A 62 -7.41 12.24 16.73
N ASN A 63 -6.93 11.42 15.78
CA ASN A 63 -6.53 11.89 14.47
C ASN A 63 -7.71 12.50 13.69
N ALA A 64 -8.91 11.94 13.81
CA ALA A 64 -10.09 12.42 13.10
C ALA A 64 -10.59 13.78 13.61
N GLN A 65 -10.17 14.20 14.80
CA GLN A 65 -10.53 15.49 15.38
C GLN A 65 -9.53 16.61 15.03
N VAL A 66 -8.40 16.27 14.41
CA VAL A 66 -7.43 17.24 13.94
C VAL A 66 -7.87 17.83 12.61
N THR A 67 -7.86 19.16 12.50
CA THR A 67 -8.26 19.88 11.27
C THR A 67 -7.15 19.96 10.22
N ASP A 68 -6.03 19.27 10.41
CA ASP A 68 -4.90 19.25 9.49
C ASP A 68 -5.14 18.25 8.34
N SER A 69 -5.76 18.74 7.27
CA SER A 69 -6.08 17.96 6.06
C SER A 69 -4.84 17.45 5.31
N ASP A 70 -3.65 17.99 5.59
CA ASP A 70 -2.43 17.56 4.90
C ASP A 70 -1.91 16.24 5.45
N THR A 71 -2.29 15.89 6.67
CA THR A 71 -1.84 14.66 7.34
C THR A 71 -2.90 13.56 7.39
N ILE A 72 -4.18 13.94 7.52
CA ILE A 72 -5.32 13.01 7.49
C ILE A 72 -6.46 13.66 6.71
N GLU A 73 -7.02 12.93 5.77
CA GLU A 73 -8.21 13.35 5.03
C GLU A 73 -9.32 12.32 5.19
N ILE A 74 -10.45 12.72 5.80
CA ILE A 74 -11.65 11.89 5.87
C ILE A 74 -12.47 12.12 4.59
N LYS A 75 -12.42 11.16 3.67
CA LYS A 75 -13.17 11.20 2.40
C LYS A 75 -14.65 10.84 2.58
N ALA A 76 -14.96 10.08 3.60
CA ALA A 76 -16.31 9.71 4.02
C ALA A 76 -16.33 9.42 5.51
N PRO A 77 -17.43 9.71 6.22
CA PRO A 77 -18.61 10.45 5.74
C PRO A 77 -18.31 11.94 5.49
N LYS A 78 -19.22 12.66 4.84
CA LYS A 78 -19.09 14.13 4.59
C LYS A 78 -19.03 14.93 5.89
N THR A 79 -19.75 14.49 6.89
CA THR A 79 -19.80 15.07 8.23
C THR A 79 -19.42 14.01 9.23
N VAL A 80 -18.36 14.24 9.99
CA VAL A 80 -17.96 13.37 11.09
C VAL A 80 -18.91 13.63 12.25
N SER A 81 -19.76 12.65 12.56
CA SER A 81 -20.72 12.69 13.65
C SER A 81 -20.16 12.01 14.89
N GLU A 82 -20.84 12.15 16.04
CA GLU A 82 -20.54 11.38 17.26
C GLU A 82 -20.59 9.86 16.99
N GLU A 83 -21.53 9.43 16.16
CA GLU A 83 -21.64 8.03 15.74
C GLU A 83 -20.38 7.59 14.95
N THR A 84 -19.92 8.42 13.98
CA THR A 84 -18.67 8.16 13.24
C THR A 84 -17.48 8.08 14.19
N LEU A 85 -17.40 9.00 15.15
CA LEU A 85 -16.34 9.01 16.16
C LEU A 85 -16.40 7.76 17.05
N GLY A 86 -17.58 7.24 17.34
CA GLY A 86 -17.76 5.98 18.06
C GLY A 86 -17.09 4.81 17.37
N TYR A 87 -17.28 4.65 16.04
CA TYR A 87 -16.60 3.60 15.28
C TYR A 87 -15.06 3.74 15.30
N LEU A 88 -14.55 4.96 15.33
CA LEU A 88 -13.11 5.19 15.44
C LEU A 88 -12.57 4.92 16.85
N GLN A 89 -13.36 5.18 17.90
CA GLN A 89 -13.03 4.78 19.27
C GLN A 89 -12.98 3.25 19.41
N ASP A 90 -13.95 2.55 18.82
CA ASP A 90 -13.98 1.08 18.81
C ASP A 90 -12.76 0.51 18.07
N TRP A 91 -12.37 1.12 16.93
CA TRP A 91 -11.13 0.77 16.25
C TRP A 91 -9.91 0.98 17.16
N ASP A 92 -9.75 2.14 17.78
CA ASP A 92 -8.62 2.45 18.67
C ASP A 92 -8.58 1.49 19.87
N ALA A 93 -9.75 1.16 20.45
CA ALA A 93 -9.84 0.17 21.52
C ALA A 93 -9.33 -1.20 21.06
N PHE A 94 -9.81 -1.68 19.92
CA PHE A 94 -9.33 -2.93 19.31
C PHE A 94 -7.84 -2.90 19.00
N ALA A 95 -7.38 -1.85 18.31
CA ALA A 95 -5.99 -1.73 17.88
C ALA A 95 -4.99 -1.69 19.05
N ASN A 96 -5.44 -1.31 20.25
CA ASN A 96 -4.60 -1.25 21.46
C ASN A 96 -4.77 -2.45 22.41
N LEU A 97 -5.58 -3.46 22.08
CA LEU A 97 -5.71 -4.67 22.88
C LEU A 97 -4.37 -5.39 23.10
N ALA A 98 -4.26 -6.12 24.18
CA ALA A 98 -3.18 -7.08 24.39
C ALA A 98 -3.22 -8.20 23.33
N GLN A 99 -2.09 -8.88 23.08
CA GLN A 99 -1.97 -9.84 21.98
C GLN A 99 -3.07 -10.91 21.98
N ALA A 100 -3.41 -11.49 23.13
CA ALA A 100 -4.39 -12.57 23.21
C ALA A 100 -5.79 -12.08 22.77
N ASP A 101 -6.24 -10.98 23.37
CA ASP A 101 -7.55 -10.38 23.07
C ASP A 101 -7.60 -9.83 21.64
N PHE A 102 -6.47 -9.27 21.13
CA PHE A 102 -6.35 -8.85 19.75
C PHE A 102 -6.55 -10.03 18.80
N THR A 103 -5.87 -11.15 19.06
CA THR A 103 -5.98 -12.37 18.23
C THR A 103 -7.41 -12.91 18.20
N GLU A 104 -8.09 -12.93 19.33
CA GLU A 104 -9.48 -13.37 19.42
C GLU A 104 -10.44 -12.45 18.64
N GLN A 105 -10.23 -11.13 18.72
CA GLN A 105 -11.15 -10.15 18.14
C GLN A 105 -10.80 -9.77 16.69
N ALA A 106 -9.58 -10.03 16.23
CA ALA A 106 -9.12 -9.63 14.91
C ALA A 106 -10.04 -10.06 13.74
N PRO A 107 -10.64 -11.27 13.70
CA PRO A 107 -11.55 -11.64 12.60
C PRO A 107 -12.84 -10.83 12.55
N ALA A 108 -13.26 -10.21 13.65
CA ALA A 108 -14.39 -9.30 13.66
C ALA A 108 -14.05 -7.91 13.14
N HIS A 109 -12.84 -7.43 13.43
CA HIS A 109 -12.41 -6.07 13.11
C HIS A 109 -11.59 -5.94 11.81
N LEU A 110 -10.99 -7.02 11.32
CA LEU A 110 -10.17 -7.04 10.12
C LEU A 110 -10.71 -8.04 9.11
N ASP A 111 -10.68 -7.68 7.83
CA ASP A 111 -10.79 -8.68 6.78
C ASP A 111 -9.45 -9.40 6.65
N THR A 112 -9.43 -10.68 7.02
CA THR A 112 -8.21 -11.50 7.05
C THR A 112 -7.50 -11.52 5.70
N ARG A 113 -8.26 -11.66 4.61
CA ARG A 113 -7.67 -11.70 3.27
C ARG A 113 -7.05 -10.37 2.88
N ASN A 114 -7.74 -9.28 3.19
CA ASN A 114 -7.24 -7.94 2.89
C ASN A 114 -5.95 -7.63 3.66
N ILE A 115 -5.93 -7.84 4.98
CA ILE A 115 -4.74 -7.49 5.79
C ILE A 115 -3.53 -8.36 5.44
N VAL A 116 -3.74 -9.65 5.14
CA VAL A 116 -2.69 -10.58 4.72
C VAL A 116 -2.15 -10.19 3.34
N ASP A 117 -3.02 -9.98 2.33
CA ASP A 117 -2.61 -9.58 0.99
C ASP A 117 -1.95 -8.20 1.00
N PHE A 118 -2.44 -7.25 1.81
CA PHE A 118 -1.84 -5.94 1.98
C PHE A 118 -0.40 -6.03 2.51
N TYR A 119 -0.20 -6.76 3.62
CA TYR A 119 1.13 -6.92 4.19
C TYR A 119 2.10 -7.63 3.23
N LEU A 120 1.67 -8.73 2.61
CA LEU A 120 2.49 -9.49 1.67
C LEU A 120 2.88 -8.69 0.44
N LEU A 121 1.95 -7.89 -0.11
CA LEU A 121 2.26 -6.98 -1.22
C LEU A 121 3.36 -6.00 -0.81
N LEU A 122 3.20 -5.29 0.31
CA LEU A 122 4.19 -4.31 0.76
C LEU A 122 5.55 -4.96 1.06
N ALA A 123 5.54 -6.15 1.64
CA ALA A 123 6.75 -6.91 1.91
C ALA A 123 7.46 -7.32 0.60
N ALA A 124 6.72 -7.81 -0.39
CA ALA A 124 7.27 -8.27 -1.66
C ALA A 124 7.88 -7.13 -2.48
N ILE A 125 7.18 -6.01 -2.59
CA ILE A 125 7.69 -4.85 -3.35
C ILE A 125 8.68 -3.98 -2.56
N GLY A 126 8.89 -4.28 -1.26
CA GLY A 126 9.78 -3.53 -0.39
C GLY A 126 9.33 -2.09 -0.15
N ALA A 127 8.03 -1.88 0.06
CA ALA A 127 7.47 -0.54 0.29
C ALA A 127 7.97 0.03 1.63
N THR A 128 8.63 1.18 1.59
CA THR A 128 9.26 1.78 2.78
C THR A 128 8.69 3.13 3.18
N ASP A 129 7.81 3.71 2.36
CA ASP A 129 7.22 5.03 2.62
C ASP A 129 5.75 4.97 3.06
N LEU A 130 5.26 3.78 3.50
CA LEU A 130 3.90 3.62 4.00
C LEU A 130 3.81 3.53 5.51
N PHE A 131 4.82 2.97 6.17
CA PHE A 131 4.81 2.80 7.63
C PHE A 131 6.14 3.22 8.27
N ALA A 132 6.00 3.72 9.51
CA ALA A 132 7.10 3.90 10.47
C ALA A 132 6.57 3.42 11.84
N GLY A 133 6.73 2.12 12.13
CA GLY A 133 6.03 1.46 13.21
C GLY A 133 4.51 1.47 12.99
N ASP A 134 3.75 1.97 13.94
CA ASP A 134 2.29 2.13 13.83
C ASP A 134 1.86 3.45 13.16
N LYS A 135 2.80 4.30 12.74
CA LYS A 135 2.48 5.50 11.96
C LYS A 135 2.36 5.14 10.50
N ALA A 136 1.29 5.60 9.87
CA ALA A 136 1.04 5.41 8.44
C ALA A 136 1.12 6.72 7.66
N LYS A 137 1.53 6.59 6.40
CA LYS A 137 1.51 7.58 5.33
C LYS A 137 1.20 6.81 4.04
N ASN A 138 0.67 7.46 3.02
CA ASN A 138 0.39 6.81 1.74
C ASN A 138 -0.48 5.54 1.86
N ALA A 139 -1.38 5.50 2.85
CA ALA A 139 -2.28 4.38 3.08
C ALA A 139 -3.73 4.85 3.19
N ILE A 140 -4.65 3.99 2.78
CA ILE A 140 -6.08 4.21 2.85
C ILE A 140 -6.65 3.20 3.84
N PHE A 141 -7.45 3.69 4.79
CA PHE A 141 -8.21 2.88 5.74
C PHE A 141 -9.68 3.07 5.45
N TYR A 142 -10.43 1.99 5.35
CA TYR A 142 -11.85 2.12 5.06
C TYR A 142 -12.66 0.97 5.65
N THR A 143 -13.94 1.26 5.87
CA THR A 143 -14.95 0.32 6.33
C THR A 143 -16.29 0.62 5.70
N TRP A 144 -17.14 -0.41 5.50
CA TRP A 144 -18.51 -0.25 5.02
C TRP A 144 -19.55 -0.32 6.12
N ASP A 145 -19.16 -0.84 7.30
CA ASP A 145 -20.07 -1.13 8.42
C ASP A 145 -19.61 -0.56 9.77
N GLY A 146 -18.51 0.21 9.76
CA GLY A 146 -17.90 0.76 10.97
C GLY A 146 -17.12 -0.25 11.81
N THR A 147 -17.23 -1.55 11.51
CA THR A 147 -16.67 -2.62 12.35
C THR A 147 -15.49 -3.31 11.66
N LYS A 148 -15.70 -3.78 10.43
CA LYS A 148 -14.67 -4.50 9.68
C LYS A 148 -13.87 -3.54 8.80
N TRP A 149 -12.58 -3.45 9.07
CA TRP A 149 -11.65 -2.52 8.43
C TRP A 149 -10.79 -3.17 7.35
N TYR A 150 -10.50 -2.36 6.34
CA TYR A 150 -9.73 -2.70 5.15
C TYR A 150 -8.62 -1.69 4.93
N PHE A 151 -7.52 -2.16 4.33
CA PHE A 151 -6.33 -1.38 4.05
C PHE A 151 -6.07 -1.33 2.55
N GLY A 152 -5.68 -0.18 2.06
CA GLY A 152 -5.26 0.01 0.67
C GLY A 152 -4.01 0.88 0.58
N PRO A 153 -3.02 0.53 -0.24
CA PRO A 153 -1.86 1.36 -0.47
C PRO A 153 -2.13 2.37 -1.57
N TYR A 154 -1.40 3.48 -1.56
CA TYR A 154 -1.23 4.36 -2.70
C TYR A 154 0.18 4.96 -2.66
N ASP A 155 0.58 5.64 -3.76
CA ASP A 155 1.87 6.29 -3.86
C ASP A 155 3.05 5.33 -3.60
N LEU A 156 3.10 4.27 -4.43
CA LEU A 156 4.07 3.18 -4.30
C LEU A 156 5.35 3.45 -5.13
N ASP A 157 5.76 4.70 -5.23
CA ASP A 157 6.95 5.11 -5.99
C ASP A 157 8.27 4.66 -5.34
N THR A 158 8.27 4.47 -4.00
CA THR A 158 9.43 4.01 -3.25
C THR A 158 9.39 2.51 -2.98
N THR A 159 9.51 1.73 -4.05
CA THR A 159 9.42 0.27 -4.05
C THR A 159 10.53 -0.35 -4.91
N TYR A 160 10.61 -1.67 -4.92
CA TYR A 160 11.59 -2.43 -5.72
C TYR A 160 13.04 -1.97 -5.54
N GLY A 161 13.41 -1.65 -4.32
CA GLY A 161 14.76 -1.23 -3.96
C GLY A 161 15.01 0.26 -4.05
N LEU A 162 14.03 1.07 -4.42
CA LEU A 162 14.15 2.52 -4.42
C LEU A 162 13.67 3.11 -3.08
N HIS A 163 14.49 3.96 -2.49
CA HIS A 163 14.14 4.77 -1.33
C HIS A 163 13.78 6.20 -1.75
N TYR A 164 12.97 6.92 -0.94
CA TYR A 164 12.51 8.28 -1.24
C TYR A 164 13.62 9.29 -1.56
N ASN A 165 14.82 9.07 -1.04
CA ASN A 165 15.98 9.92 -1.29
C ASN A 165 16.81 9.47 -2.51
N GLY A 166 16.32 8.55 -3.31
CA GLY A 166 16.98 8.02 -4.50
C GLY A 166 18.07 6.97 -4.23
N THR A 167 18.29 6.56 -2.98
CA THR A 167 19.24 5.49 -2.64
C THR A 167 18.59 4.11 -2.81
N GLN A 168 19.43 3.08 -2.94
CA GLN A 168 18.97 1.70 -3.03
C GLN A 168 18.76 1.10 -1.64
N ILE A 169 17.68 0.32 -1.50
CA ILE A 169 17.39 -0.47 -0.31
C ILE A 169 17.81 -1.91 -0.57
N SER A 170 18.40 -2.55 0.44
CA SER A 170 18.71 -3.98 0.38
C SER A 170 17.44 -4.83 0.22
N TYR A 171 17.51 -5.81 -0.65
CA TYR A 171 16.44 -6.81 -0.81
C TYR A 171 16.20 -7.62 0.49
N ALA A 172 17.22 -7.79 1.32
CA ALA A 172 17.17 -8.49 2.60
C ALA A 172 16.75 -7.59 3.78
N ALA A 173 16.29 -6.34 3.51
CA ALA A 173 15.84 -5.47 4.57
C ALA A 173 14.53 -6.01 5.20
N ASP A 174 14.60 -6.46 6.44
CA ASP A 174 13.42 -6.83 7.24
C ASP A 174 12.53 -5.62 7.52
N SER A 175 13.13 -4.44 7.51
CA SER A 175 12.45 -3.16 7.68
C SER A 175 11.54 -2.74 6.51
N ALA A 176 11.29 -3.59 5.54
CA ALA A 176 10.33 -3.32 4.46
C ALA A 176 9.17 -4.34 4.50
N PRO A 177 7.95 -3.91 4.79
CA PRO A 177 7.52 -2.54 5.13
C PRO A 177 8.05 -2.13 6.52
N LYS A 178 8.30 -0.83 6.75
CA LYS A 178 8.86 -0.30 8.00
C LYS A 178 7.86 -0.38 9.17
N THR A 179 7.49 -1.59 9.52
CA THR A 179 6.56 -1.89 10.62
C THR A 179 7.27 -2.18 11.95
N ASP A 180 8.61 -2.16 11.92
CA ASP A 180 9.44 -2.39 13.10
C ASP A 180 9.14 -1.37 14.18
N GLY A 181 9.01 -1.86 15.42
CA GLY A 181 8.64 -1.02 16.57
C GLY A 181 7.13 -0.76 16.70
N GLY A 182 6.32 -1.07 15.69
CA GLY A 182 4.88 -0.96 15.75
C GLY A 182 4.26 -2.09 16.59
N THR A 183 3.38 -1.74 17.51
CA THR A 183 2.69 -2.74 18.35
C THR A 183 1.55 -3.41 17.58
N PHE A 184 0.83 -2.68 16.74
CA PHE A 184 -0.23 -3.20 15.88
C PHE A 184 0.31 -4.26 14.91
N TRP A 185 1.39 -3.92 14.17
CA TRP A 185 1.96 -4.83 13.17
C TRP A 185 2.57 -6.08 13.80
N LYS A 186 3.16 -5.97 14.99
CA LYS A 186 3.63 -7.17 15.73
C LYS A 186 2.46 -8.10 16.03
N LYS A 187 1.32 -7.55 16.43
CA LYS A 187 0.11 -8.34 16.70
C LYS A 187 -0.43 -8.99 15.43
N ILE A 188 -0.45 -8.28 14.30
CA ILE A 188 -0.82 -8.83 12.99
C ILE A 188 0.08 -10.02 12.62
N LEU A 189 1.39 -9.86 12.73
CA LEU A 189 2.35 -10.91 12.37
C LEU A 189 2.24 -12.17 13.24
N VAL A 190 1.86 -12.01 14.50
CA VAL A 190 1.62 -13.15 15.40
C VAL A 190 0.24 -13.77 15.12
N THR A 191 -0.80 -12.95 14.98
CA THR A 191 -2.19 -13.42 14.79
C THR A 191 -2.37 -14.17 13.48
N TYR A 192 -1.74 -13.71 12.41
CA TYR A 192 -1.94 -14.24 11.05
C TYR A 192 -0.69 -14.95 10.51
N ALA A 193 0.16 -15.49 11.37
CA ALA A 193 1.42 -16.12 10.95
C ALA A 193 1.19 -17.26 9.94
N ASP A 194 0.25 -18.15 10.22
CA ASP A 194 -0.07 -19.30 9.37
C ASP A 194 -0.74 -18.86 8.05
N GLU A 195 -1.66 -17.89 8.10
CA GLU A 195 -2.33 -17.34 6.93
C GLU A 195 -1.35 -16.59 6.02
N LEU A 196 -0.40 -15.85 6.60
CA LEU A 196 0.67 -15.18 5.85
C LEU A 196 1.54 -16.19 5.11
N ALA A 197 1.98 -17.25 5.80
CA ALA A 197 2.80 -18.30 5.19
C ALA A 197 2.03 -19.06 4.09
N ALA A 198 0.80 -19.49 4.36
CA ALA A 198 -0.03 -20.19 3.41
C ALA A 198 -0.35 -19.33 2.17
N ARG A 199 -0.67 -18.04 2.40
CA ARG A 199 -0.98 -17.12 1.31
C ARG A 199 0.25 -16.76 0.50
N TYR A 200 1.41 -16.59 1.14
CA TYR A 200 2.67 -16.39 0.44
C TYR A 200 2.97 -17.57 -0.50
N ALA A 201 2.86 -18.80 -0.01
CA ALA A 201 3.04 -20.01 -0.81
C ALA A 201 2.07 -20.04 -2.01
N GLU A 202 0.78 -19.76 -1.79
CA GLU A 202 -0.21 -19.69 -2.88
C GLU A 202 0.19 -18.67 -3.96
N LEU A 203 0.68 -17.49 -3.57
CA LEU A 203 1.09 -16.44 -4.50
C LEU A 203 2.34 -16.83 -5.31
N ARG A 204 3.26 -17.59 -4.68
CA ARG A 204 4.45 -18.16 -5.33
C ARG A 204 4.08 -19.28 -6.28
N ASP A 205 3.23 -20.22 -5.86
CA ASP A 205 2.78 -21.37 -6.67
C ASP A 205 2.00 -20.94 -7.92
N LYS A 206 1.24 -19.85 -7.81
CA LYS A 206 0.48 -19.27 -8.93
C LYS A 206 1.30 -18.30 -9.78
N ASP A 207 2.61 -18.19 -9.57
CA ASP A 207 3.49 -17.26 -10.25
C ASP A 207 3.05 -15.77 -10.15
N ILE A 208 2.18 -15.42 -9.19
CA ILE A 208 1.80 -14.02 -8.95
C ILE A 208 2.99 -13.26 -8.36
N PHE A 209 3.64 -13.83 -7.34
CA PHE A 209 4.92 -13.35 -6.84
C PHE A 209 6.05 -14.03 -7.60
N SER A 210 6.32 -13.52 -8.79
CA SER A 210 7.39 -14.01 -9.67
C SER A 210 7.99 -12.88 -10.50
N VAL A 211 9.24 -13.03 -10.89
CA VAL A 211 9.90 -12.09 -11.82
C VAL A 211 9.20 -12.10 -13.18
N ASN A 212 8.68 -13.26 -13.61
CA ASN A 212 7.96 -13.36 -14.88
C ASN A 212 6.68 -12.53 -14.88
N CYS A 213 5.88 -12.59 -13.81
CA CYS A 213 4.69 -11.76 -13.68
C CYS A 213 5.04 -10.26 -13.69
N LEU A 214 6.07 -9.85 -12.96
CA LEU A 214 6.55 -8.48 -12.99
C LEU A 214 7.03 -8.06 -14.38
N TYR A 215 7.73 -8.96 -15.08
CA TYR A 215 8.20 -8.72 -16.43
C TYR A 215 7.03 -8.52 -17.41
N ASP A 216 5.99 -9.36 -17.33
CA ASP A 216 4.80 -9.26 -18.18
C ASP A 216 4.05 -7.94 -17.96
N ILE A 217 3.91 -7.51 -16.70
CA ILE A 217 3.33 -6.21 -16.34
C ILE A 217 4.19 -5.07 -16.94
N ALA A 218 5.50 -5.12 -16.73
CA ALA A 218 6.42 -4.11 -17.24
C ALA A 218 6.47 -4.08 -18.77
N ALA A 219 6.41 -5.23 -19.44
CA ALA A 219 6.36 -5.34 -20.89
C ALA A 219 5.06 -4.74 -21.44
N GLY A 220 3.93 -5.01 -20.81
CA GLY A 220 2.63 -4.42 -21.17
C GLY A 220 2.63 -2.89 -21.06
N LEU A 221 3.27 -2.34 -20.04
CA LEU A 221 3.44 -0.89 -19.87
C LEU A 221 4.44 -0.34 -20.91
N SER A 222 5.57 -1.02 -21.12
CA SER A 222 6.63 -0.59 -22.04
C SER A 222 6.20 -0.57 -23.50
N ALA A 223 5.27 -1.44 -23.89
CA ALA A 223 4.70 -1.42 -25.24
C ALA A 223 3.95 -0.10 -25.55
N LYS A 224 3.62 0.68 -24.52
CA LYS A 224 2.97 1.99 -24.65
C LYS A 224 3.95 3.16 -24.77
N TYR A 225 5.22 2.97 -24.37
CA TYR A 225 6.25 3.98 -24.40
C TYR A 225 7.35 3.55 -25.39
N THR A 226 7.52 4.35 -26.44
CA THR A 226 8.59 4.11 -27.42
C THR A 226 9.93 4.66 -26.90
N HIS A 227 11.01 4.18 -27.50
CA HIS A 227 12.36 4.72 -27.20
C HIS A 227 12.49 6.22 -27.48
N GLU A 228 11.76 6.73 -28.49
CA GLU A 228 11.70 8.16 -28.79
C GLU A 228 11.04 8.95 -27.66
N LEU A 229 9.97 8.42 -27.06
CA LEU A 229 9.31 9.03 -25.90
C LEU A 229 10.22 9.02 -24.67
N ASP A 230 10.94 7.93 -24.43
CA ASP A 230 11.94 7.86 -23.33
C ASP A 230 13.03 8.91 -23.51
N LYS A 231 13.56 9.09 -24.74
CA LYS A 231 14.52 10.14 -25.05
C LYS A 231 13.93 11.55 -24.88
N ALA A 232 12.71 11.78 -25.33
CA ALA A 232 12.03 13.06 -25.18
C ALA A 232 11.83 13.41 -23.69
N GLU A 233 11.46 12.41 -22.86
CA GLU A 233 11.32 12.57 -21.41
C GLU A 233 12.67 12.97 -20.76
N ILE A 234 13.75 12.24 -21.05
CA ILE A 234 15.08 12.52 -20.51
C ILE A 234 15.57 13.90 -20.94
N ASN A 235 15.33 14.30 -22.18
CA ASN A 235 15.71 15.63 -22.68
C ASN A 235 14.90 16.74 -22.03
N LYS A 236 13.62 16.53 -21.78
CA LYS A 236 12.73 17.50 -21.14
C LYS A 236 13.02 17.64 -19.65
N TRP A 237 13.26 16.52 -18.99
CA TRP A 237 13.46 16.41 -17.55
C TRP A 237 14.79 15.71 -17.24
N PRO A 238 15.93 16.42 -17.32
CA PRO A 238 17.25 15.80 -17.16
C PRO A 238 17.58 15.35 -15.74
N THR A 239 16.78 15.74 -14.75
CA THR A 239 16.91 15.26 -13.37
C THR A 239 16.40 13.83 -13.26
N LYS A 240 17.18 12.96 -12.64
CA LYS A 240 16.84 11.55 -12.42
C LYS A 240 16.26 11.38 -11.03
N PRO A 241 15.19 10.59 -10.87
CA PRO A 241 14.60 10.28 -9.56
C PRO A 241 15.56 9.48 -8.66
N SER A 242 16.48 8.72 -9.26
CA SER A 242 17.50 7.96 -8.57
C SER A 242 18.81 7.95 -9.33
N LEU A 243 19.92 8.00 -8.58
CA LEU A 243 21.27 7.79 -9.13
C LEU A 243 21.71 6.32 -9.02
N THR A 244 21.01 5.50 -8.25
CA THR A 244 21.40 4.13 -7.93
C THR A 244 20.46 3.08 -8.52
N VAL A 245 19.20 3.41 -8.76
CA VAL A 245 18.23 2.55 -9.46
C VAL A 245 17.96 3.19 -10.82
N THR A 246 18.65 2.71 -11.85
CA THR A 246 18.70 3.37 -13.17
C THR A 246 18.24 2.47 -14.32
N SER A 247 17.92 1.20 -14.05
CA SER A 247 17.51 0.25 -15.09
C SER A 247 16.40 -0.69 -14.60
N ARG A 248 15.63 -1.22 -15.55
CA ARG A 248 14.65 -2.28 -15.28
C ARG A 248 15.29 -3.56 -14.77
N ASP A 249 16.46 -3.90 -15.28
CA ASP A 249 17.19 -5.09 -14.87
C ASP A 249 17.55 -5.06 -13.38
N GLN A 250 17.88 -3.88 -12.84
CA GLN A 250 18.09 -3.72 -11.39
C GLN A 250 16.79 -4.00 -10.61
N ILE A 251 15.64 -3.54 -11.09
CA ILE A 251 14.34 -3.79 -10.47
C ILE A 251 14.02 -5.30 -10.47
N PHE A 252 14.20 -5.97 -11.61
CA PHE A 252 13.96 -7.40 -11.72
C PHE A 252 14.91 -8.23 -10.86
N SER A 253 16.21 -7.88 -10.87
CA SER A 253 17.21 -8.53 -10.01
C SER A 253 16.89 -8.33 -8.54
N TRP A 254 16.59 -7.10 -8.13
CA TRP A 254 16.21 -6.81 -6.76
C TRP A 254 14.98 -7.60 -6.34
N PHE A 255 13.95 -7.68 -7.19
CA PHE A 255 12.72 -8.40 -6.88
C PHE A 255 12.96 -9.91 -6.79
N ASN A 256 13.79 -10.47 -7.68
CA ASN A 256 14.20 -11.87 -7.61
C ASN A 256 14.85 -12.21 -6.26
N ASP A 257 15.83 -11.39 -5.86
CA ASP A 257 16.57 -11.57 -4.61
C ASP A 257 15.66 -11.35 -3.39
N ARG A 258 14.71 -10.39 -3.50
CA ARG A 258 13.69 -10.16 -2.48
C ARG A 258 12.78 -11.36 -2.29
N LEU A 259 12.32 -11.97 -3.38
CA LEU A 259 11.51 -13.19 -3.30
C LEU A 259 12.28 -14.34 -2.68
N ALA A 260 13.55 -14.55 -3.04
CA ALA A 260 14.40 -15.58 -2.40
C ALA A 260 14.58 -15.34 -0.89
N TYR A 261 14.72 -14.08 -0.47
CA TYR A 261 14.75 -13.71 0.94
C TYR A 261 13.42 -14.02 1.64
N LEU A 262 12.28 -13.69 1.01
CA LEU A 262 10.96 -13.94 1.57
C LEU A 262 10.59 -15.44 1.55
N ASP A 263 11.08 -16.21 0.57
CA ASP A 263 10.94 -17.67 0.54
C ASP A 263 11.54 -18.27 1.84
N ASN A 264 12.73 -17.83 2.23
CA ASN A 264 13.33 -18.25 3.51
C ASN A 264 12.53 -17.76 4.72
N LYS A 265 12.02 -16.51 4.68
CA LYS A 265 11.26 -15.91 5.78
C LYS A 265 9.94 -16.64 6.05
N PHE A 266 9.26 -17.07 4.99
CA PHE A 266 7.97 -17.77 5.06
C PHE A 266 8.11 -19.30 4.94
N ASN A 267 9.34 -19.84 5.03
CA ASN A 267 9.64 -21.27 4.90
C ASN A 267 9.04 -21.90 3.63
N TYR A 268 9.01 -21.14 2.53
CA TYR A 268 8.53 -21.63 1.25
C TYR A 268 9.66 -22.33 0.49
N THR A 269 9.37 -23.51 -0.02
CA THR A 269 10.24 -24.28 -0.95
C THR A 269 9.44 -24.57 -2.22
N ARG A 270 9.98 -24.17 -3.34
CA ARG A 270 9.37 -24.42 -4.66
C ARG A 270 9.76 -25.81 -5.16
#